data_07e3561f4d73100cc4537f259525086e
#
_entry.id   07e3561f4d73100cc4537f259525086e
#
_cell.length_a   1.000
_cell.length_b   1.000
_cell.length_c   1.000
_cell.angle_alpha   90.00
_cell.angle_beta   90.00
_cell.angle_gamma   90.00
#
_symmetry.space_group_name_H-M   'P 1'
#
loop_
_entity.id
_entity.type
_entity.pdbx_description
1 polymer ?
#
loop_
_entity_poly.entity_id
_entity_poly.type
_entity_poly.pdbx_seq_one_letter_code
_entity_poly.pdbx_strand_id
1 'polypeptide(L)' 'MNNEDILNRIAALEARHEMFESEIIRVENSHRNQMMIVDLKKKKLKIKDEIEQLKKEL' A
#
# COMPACT_ATOMS: atom_id res chain seq x y z
N MET A 1 17.92 7.27 -10.01
CA MET A 1 18.01 6.67 -8.67
C MET A 1 18.88 5.42 -8.71
N ASN A 2 19.73 5.20 -7.73
CA ASN A 2 20.50 3.96 -7.68
C ASN A 2 19.65 2.84 -7.07
N ASN A 3 20.15 1.61 -7.16
CA ASN A 3 19.39 0.44 -6.70
C ASN A 3 19.09 0.49 -5.20
N GLU A 4 20.00 1.02 -4.41
CA GLU A 4 19.79 1.14 -2.97
C GLU A 4 18.61 2.07 -2.65
N ASP A 5 18.54 3.20 -3.33
CA ASP A 5 17.43 4.14 -3.15
C ASP A 5 16.10 3.51 -3.56
N ILE A 6 16.10 2.78 -4.66
CA ILE A 6 14.90 2.10 -5.14
C ILE A 6 14.43 1.06 -4.14
N LEU A 7 15.34 0.25 -3.61
CA LEU A 7 15.02 -0.77 -2.61
C LEU A 7 14.48 -0.17 -1.33
N ASN A 8 15.08 0.93 -0.87
CA ASN A 8 14.61 1.63 0.32
C ASN A 8 13.20 2.17 0.12
N ARG A 9 12.92 2.69 -1.05
CA ARG A 9 11.59 3.22 -1.37
C ARG A 9 10.55 2.10 -1.44
N ILE A 10 10.92 0.99 -2.05
CA ILE A 10 10.04 -0.19 -2.10
C ILE A 10 9.72 -0.66 -0.67
N ALA A 11 10.72 -0.76 0.20
CA ALA A 11 10.49 -1.18 1.58
C ALA A 11 9.53 -0.25 2.32
N ALA A 12 9.67 1.05 2.13
CA ALA A 12 8.77 2.02 2.75
C ALA A 12 7.33 1.87 2.23
N LEU A 13 7.19 1.65 0.92
CA LEU A 13 5.87 1.45 0.32
C LEU A 13 5.24 0.14 0.75
N GLU A 14 6.04 -0.91 0.90
CA GLU A 14 5.54 -2.19 1.40
C GLU A 14 5.02 -2.07 2.83
N ALA A 15 5.71 -1.31 3.68
CA ALA A 15 5.25 -1.05 5.03
C ALA A 15 3.91 -0.30 5.03
N ARG A 16 3.75 0.67 4.15
CA ARG A 16 2.48 1.39 4.00
C ARG A 16 1.37 0.49 3.51
N HIS A 17 1.68 -0.38 2.56
CA HIS A 17 0.73 -1.35 2.04
C HIS A 17 0.17 -2.22 3.18
N GLU A 18 1.05 -2.70 4.05
CA GLU A 18 0.64 -3.51 5.19
C GLU A 18 -0.20 -2.72 6.18
N MET A 19 0.12 -1.45 6.40
CA MET A 19 -0.68 -0.59 7.26
C MET A 19 -2.11 -0.44 6.75
N PHE A 20 -2.26 -0.18 5.46
CA PHE A 20 -3.59 -0.07 4.87
C PHE A 20 -4.34 -1.38 4.95
N GLU A 21 -3.66 -2.49 4.74
CA GLU A 21 -4.28 -3.80 4.84
C GLU A 21 -4.82 -4.07 6.23
N SER A 22 -4.03 -3.76 7.27
CA SER A 22 -4.45 -3.88 8.66
C SER A 22 -5.65 -3.00 8.98
N GLU A 23 -5.65 -1.77 8.45
CA GLU A 23 -6.79 -0.87 8.66
C GLU A 23 -8.05 -1.34 7.97
N ILE A 24 -7.92 -1.90 6.76
CA ILE A 24 -9.06 -2.46 6.05
C ILE A 24 -9.70 -3.57 6.88
N ILE A 25 -8.89 -4.49 7.40
CA ILE A 25 -9.39 -5.60 8.22
C ILE A 25 -10.12 -5.06 9.44
N ARG A 26 -9.54 -4.06 10.10
CA ARG A 26 -10.14 -3.48 11.30
C ARG A 26 -11.48 -2.82 11.00
N VAL A 27 -11.56 -2.06 9.91
CA VAL A 27 -12.79 -1.38 9.52
C VAL A 27 -13.85 -2.39 9.08
N GLU A 28 -13.45 -3.43 8.34
CA GLU A 28 -14.38 -4.48 7.92
C GLU A 28 -14.96 -5.21 9.13
N ASN A 29 -14.13 -5.49 10.15
CA ASN A 29 -14.59 -6.16 11.36
C ASN A 29 -15.54 -5.29 12.18
N SER A 30 -15.41 -3.98 12.10
CA SER A 30 -16.30 -3.08 12.83
C SER A 30 -17.61 -2.79 12.08
N HIS A 31 -17.71 -3.21 10.84
CA HIS A 31 -18.89 -3.01 9.96
C HIS A 31 -19.28 -1.53 9.80
N ARG A 32 -18.30 -0.63 9.87
CA ARG A 32 -18.62 0.78 10.03
C ARG A 32 -18.79 1.62 8.79
N ASN A 33 -18.02 1.52 7.78
CA ASN A 33 -18.13 2.51 6.71
C ASN A 33 -17.62 1.96 5.40
N GLN A 34 -18.54 1.65 4.50
CA GLN A 34 -18.19 1.08 3.20
C GLN A 34 -17.34 2.05 2.37
N MET A 35 -17.61 3.35 2.47
CA MET A 35 -16.83 4.34 1.74
C MET A 35 -15.38 4.38 2.21
N MET A 36 -15.18 4.22 3.52
CA MET A 36 -13.84 4.18 4.09
C MET A 36 -13.07 2.95 3.60
N ILE A 37 -13.73 1.81 3.52
CA ILE A 37 -13.13 0.58 3.00
C ILE A 37 -12.73 0.76 1.54
N VAL A 38 -13.61 1.34 0.74
CA VAL A 38 -13.32 1.57 -0.68
C VAL A 38 -12.11 2.49 -0.84
N ASP A 39 -12.05 3.57 -0.07
CA ASP A 39 -10.91 4.50 -0.11
C ASP A 39 -9.61 3.81 0.27
N LEU A 40 -9.63 3.02 1.34
CA LEU A 40 -8.44 2.30 1.79
C LEU A 40 -7.98 1.29 0.74
N LYS A 41 -8.91 0.60 0.09
CA LYS A 41 -8.56 -0.35 -0.96
C LYS A 41 -7.96 0.34 -2.18
N LYS A 42 -8.46 1.51 -2.53
CA LYS A 42 -7.89 2.30 -3.63
C LYS A 42 -6.47 2.76 -3.31
N LYS A 43 -6.23 3.21 -2.09
CA LYS A 43 -4.90 3.62 -1.66
C LYS A 43 -3.93 2.46 -1.65
N LYS A 44 -4.39 1.30 -1.19
CA LYS A 44 -3.57 0.09 -1.19
C LYS A 44 -3.19 -0.32 -2.61
N LEU A 45 -4.13 -0.28 -3.54
CA LEU A 45 -3.88 -0.62 -4.94
C LEU A 45 -2.87 0.33 -5.57
N LYS A 46 -3.01 1.62 -5.31
CA LYS A 46 -2.09 2.62 -5.83
C LYS A 46 -0.66 2.39 -5.34
N ILE A 47 -0.51 2.05 -4.07
CA ILE A 47 0.81 1.75 -3.50
C ILE A 47 1.40 0.50 -4.15
N LYS A 48 0.58 -0.51 -4.36
CA LYS A 48 1.03 -1.72 -5.04
C LYS A 48 1.54 -1.42 -6.45
N ASP A 49 0.83 -0.56 -7.19
CA ASP A 49 1.25 -0.15 -8.52
C ASP A 49 2.60 0.59 -8.49
N GLU A 50 2.79 1.46 -7.50
CA GLU A 50 4.06 2.17 -7.34
C GLU A 50 5.21 1.20 -7.05
N ILE A 51 4.97 0.21 -6.21
CA ILE A 51 5.97 -0.82 -5.92
C ILE A 51 6.37 -1.56 -7.19
N GLU A 52 5.39 -1.95 -7.98
CA GLU A 52 5.66 -2.67 -9.23
C GLU A 52 6.44 -1.81 -10.23
N GLN A 53 6.12 -0.52 -10.31
CA GLN A 53 6.86 0.40 -11.17
C GLN A 53 8.32 0.51 -10.73
N LEU A 54 8.56 0.62 -9.43
CA LEU A 54 9.91 0.70 -8.90
C LEU A 54 10.69 -0.59 -9.14
N LYS A 55 10.05 -1.75 -9.00
CA LYS A 55 10.70 -3.03 -9.26
C LYS A 55 11.16 -3.16 -10.71
N LYS A 56 10.45 -2.55 -11.64
CA LYS A 56 10.85 -2.54 -13.05
C LYS A 56 12.13 -1.74 -13.30
N GLU A 57 12.47 -0.84 -12.40
CA GLU A 57 13.68 -0.04 -12.51
C GLU A 57 14.92 -0.76 -11.97
N LEU A 58 14.73 -1.86 -11.27
CA LEU A 58 15.83 -2.67 -10.79
C LEU A 58 16.37 -3.52 -11.92
#